data_7c7179339cbc29accd834c472e6fe709
#
_entry.id   7c7179339cbc29accd834c472e6fe709
#
_cell.length_a   1.000
_cell.length_b   1.000
_cell.length_c   1.000
_cell.angle_alpha   90.00
_cell.angle_beta   90.00
_cell.angle_gamma   90.00
#
_symmetry.space_group_name_H-M   'P 1'
#
loop_
_entity.id
_entity.type
_entity.pdbx_description
1 polymer ?
#
loop_
_entity_poly.entity_id
_entity_poly.type
_entity_poly.pdbx_seq_one_letter_code
_entity_poly.pdbx_strand_id
1 'polypeptide(L)'
;MYYKVMINKRMIDLLDQLIYVEYQKKNDVFLLCDEEHAQGVMSSDMNDIWHVDNYPSIDKEGVDTVSLIEIDKYEYEQLKPLGMKTPEEIIDAYTLSLLNGGVL
;
A
#
# COMPACT_ATOMS: atom_id res chain seq x y z
N MET A 1 -1.52 -10.19 -8.99
CA MET A 1 -1.21 -8.91 -9.66
C MET A 1 -0.56 -7.95 -8.68
N TYR A 2 0.26 -7.08 -9.22
CA TYR A 2 1.04 -6.17 -8.39
C TYR A 2 0.68 -4.74 -8.71
N TYR A 3 0.74 -3.87 -7.70
CA TYR A 3 0.33 -2.48 -7.86
C TYR A 3 1.28 -1.55 -7.11
N LYS A 4 1.53 -0.39 -7.69
CA LYS A 4 2.15 0.69 -6.93
C LYS A 4 1.08 1.69 -6.56
N VAL A 5 1.16 2.20 -5.34
CA VAL A 5 0.20 3.14 -4.78
C VAL A 5 0.80 4.52 -4.85
N MET A 6 0.09 5.44 -5.50
CA MET A 6 0.63 6.77 -5.77
C MET A 6 -0.24 7.85 -5.16
N ILE A 7 0.39 8.86 -4.58
CA ILE A 7 -0.27 10.13 -4.29
C ILE A 7 0.46 11.17 -5.13
N ASN A 8 -0.26 11.79 -6.07
CA ASN A 8 0.33 12.68 -7.06
C ASN A 8 1.39 11.91 -7.86
N LYS A 9 2.63 12.33 -7.83
CA LYS A 9 3.70 11.65 -8.56
C LYS A 9 4.61 10.86 -7.64
N ARG A 10 4.17 10.63 -6.41
CA ARG A 10 4.99 9.97 -5.40
C ARG A 10 4.43 8.59 -5.08
N MET A 11 5.28 7.59 -5.14
CA MET A 11 4.92 6.25 -4.72
C MET A 11 4.99 6.15 -3.20
N ILE A 12 3.89 5.71 -2.59
CA ILE A 12 3.82 5.60 -1.13
C ILE A 12 3.74 4.15 -0.64
N ASP A 13 3.43 3.21 -1.53
CA ASP A 13 3.31 1.82 -1.14
C ASP A 13 3.37 0.91 -2.36
N LEU A 14 3.57 -0.38 -2.11
CA LEU A 14 3.52 -1.44 -3.11
C LEU A 14 2.64 -2.55 -2.58
N LEU A 15 1.74 -3.04 -3.43
CA LEU A 15 0.80 -4.08 -3.04
C LEU A 15 0.96 -5.30 -3.94
N ASP A 16 0.99 -6.48 -3.34
CA ASP A 16 0.99 -7.74 -4.08
C ASP A 16 -0.42 -8.33 -4.17
N GLN A 17 -1.36 -7.74 -3.49
CA GLN A 17 -2.78 -8.08 -3.57
C GLN A 17 -3.58 -6.87 -3.10
N LEU A 18 -4.84 -6.82 -3.49
CA LEU A 18 -5.73 -5.75 -3.06
C LEU A 18 -6.69 -6.29 -2.01
N ILE A 19 -6.68 -5.65 -0.85
CA ILE A 19 -7.61 -5.95 0.22
C ILE A 19 -8.62 -4.81 0.22
N TYR A 20 -9.80 -5.07 -0.32
CA TYR A 20 -10.82 -4.04 -0.53
C TYR A 20 -11.58 -3.75 0.74
N VAL A 21 -11.92 -2.48 0.93
CA VAL A 21 -12.68 -2.04 2.08
C VAL A 21 -13.79 -1.09 1.66
N GLU A 22 -14.87 -1.09 2.43
CA GLU A 22 -15.92 -0.11 2.32
C GLU A 22 -16.11 0.55 3.68
N TYR A 23 -16.53 1.81 3.67
CA TYR A 23 -16.73 2.58 4.88
C TYR A 23 -18.18 2.53 5.29
N GLN A 24 -18.44 2.14 6.53
CA GLN A 24 -19.77 2.15 7.09
C GLN A 24 -19.91 3.35 8.02
N LYS A 25 -20.50 4.40 7.49
CA LYS A 25 -20.61 5.69 8.20
C LYS A 25 -21.39 5.56 9.50
N LYS A 26 -22.42 4.74 9.51
CA LYS A 26 -23.28 4.59 10.67
C LYS A 26 -22.50 4.18 11.93
N ASN A 27 -21.54 3.30 11.76
CA ASN A 27 -20.73 2.80 12.87
C ASN A 27 -19.30 3.34 12.85
N ASP A 28 -18.97 4.15 11.85
CA ASP A 28 -17.62 4.72 11.67
C ASP A 28 -16.55 3.63 11.66
N VAL A 29 -16.80 2.60 10.85
CA VAL A 29 -15.86 1.49 10.71
C VAL A 29 -15.65 1.15 9.24
N PHE A 30 -14.51 0.54 8.94
CA PHE A 30 -14.23 -0.03 7.63
C PHE A 30 -14.47 -1.53 7.68
N LEU A 31 -15.10 -2.03 6.64
CA LEU A 31 -15.40 -3.46 6.52
C LEU A 31 -14.72 -4.00 5.27
N LEU A 32 -14.23 -5.22 5.38
CA LEU A 32 -13.71 -5.91 4.21
C LEU A 32 -14.86 -6.20 3.25
N CYS A 33 -14.60 -6.05 1.97
CA CYS A 33 -15.63 -6.26 0.97
C CYS A 33 -15.01 -6.79 -0.31
N ASP A 34 -15.84 -7.00 -1.33
CA ASP A 34 -15.37 -7.38 -2.66
C ASP A 34 -15.10 -6.12 -3.49
N GLU A 35 -14.52 -6.33 -4.67
CA GLU A 35 -14.18 -5.22 -5.55
C GLU A 35 -15.42 -4.41 -5.95
N GLU A 36 -16.54 -5.07 -6.11
CA GLU A 36 -17.77 -4.41 -6.54
C GLU A 36 -18.24 -3.34 -5.57
N HIS A 37 -17.99 -3.54 -4.27
CA HIS A 37 -18.41 -2.61 -3.22
C HIS A 37 -17.25 -1.75 -2.69
N ALA A 38 -16.07 -1.89 -3.25
CA ALA A 38 -14.88 -1.26 -2.72
C ALA A 38 -14.91 0.26 -2.84
N GLN A 39 -14.53 0.93 -1.77
CA GLN A 39 -14.29 2.37 -1.77
C GLN A 39 -12.80 2.66 -1.63
N GLY A 40 -12.06 1.70 -1.11
CA GLY A 40 -10.64 1.85 -0.95
C GLY A 40 -9.95 0.52 -0.74
N VAL A 41 -8.68 0.60 -0.38
CA VAL A 41 -7.84 -0.58 -0.13
C VAL A 41 -6.98 -0.36 1.10
N MET A 42 -6.53 -1.45 1.69
CA MET A 42 -5.60 -1.38 2.82
C MET A 42 -4.17 -1.27 2.33
N SER A 43 -3.33 -0.68 3.16
CA SER A 43 -1.89 -0.61 2.92
C SER A 43 -1.26 -2.00 3.02
N SER A 44 -0.01 -2.11 2.56
CA SER A 44 0.71 -3.39 2.57
C SER A 44 0.91 -3.93 3.99
N ASP A 45 1.04 -3.06 4.96
CA ASP A 45 1.19 -3.45 6.37
C ASP A 45 -0.14 -3.55 7.10
N MET A 46 -1.25 -3.29 6.40
CA MET A 46 -2.61 -3.36 6.93
C MET A 46 -2.88 -2.35 8.05
N ASN A 47 -2.07 -1.32 8.17
CA ASN A 47 -2.26 -0.29 9.19
C ASN A 47 -3.00 0.95 8.68
N ASP A 48 -3.01 1.16 7.38
CA ASP A 48 -3.66 2.31 6.78
C ASP A 48 -4.71 1.89 5.77
N ILE A 49 -5.65 2.78 5.52
CA ILE A 49 -6.69 2.59 4.51
C ILE A 49 -6.71 3.84 3.66
N TRP A 50 -6.75 3.66 2.33
CA TRP A 50 -6.81 4.75 1.38
C TRP A 50 -8.03 4.61 0.49
N HIS A 51 -8.61 5.75 0.14
CA HIS A 51 -9.62 5.82 -0.92
C HIS A 51 -8.90 5.69 -2.27
N VAL A 52 -9.44 4.89 -3.16
CA VAL A 52 -8.89 4.77 -4.52
C VAL A 52 -9.64 5.75 -5.43
N ASP A 53 -8.91 6.48 -6.22
CA ASP A 53 -9.45 7.63 -6.98
C ASP A 53 -10.61 7.30 -7.92
N ASN A 54 -10.70 6.08 -8.46
CA ASN A 54 -11.82 5.69 -9.32
C ASN A 54 -12.92 4.95 -8.58
N TYR A 55 -12.86 4.84 -7.28
CA TYR A 55 -13.90 4.18 -6.49
C TYR A 55 -14.83 5.22 -5.89
N PRO A 56 -16.01 4.81 -5.41
CA PRO A 56 -16.89 5.75 -4.71
C PRO A 56 -16.18 6.40 -3.54
N SER A 57 -16.51 7.65 -3.28
CA SER A 57 -15.84 8.43 -2.23
C SER A 57 -16.16 7.89 -0.84
N ILE A 58 -15.23 8.11 0.07
CA ILE A 58 -15.37 7.73 1.47
C ILE A 58 -15.74 8.99 2.26
N ASP A 59 -16.89 8.96 2.92
CA ASP A 59 -17.39 10.10 3.67
C ASP A 59 -16.78 10.11 5.08
N LYS A 60 -15.47 10.28 5.12
CA LYS A 60 -14.72 10.33 6.37
C LYS A 60 -13.49 11.20 6.17
N GLU A 61 -13.23 12.09 7.12
CA GLU A 61 -12.07 12.95 7.08
C GLU A 61 -10.80 12.17 7.38
N GLY A 62 -9.68 12.64 6.85
CA GLY A 62 -8.38 12.04 7.14
C GLY A 62 -8.04 10.83 6.30
N VAL A 63 -8.86 10.47 5.32
CA VAL A 63 -8.58 9.35 4.43
C VAL A 63 -8.02 9.92 3.14
N ASP A 64 -6.77 9.58 2.85
CA ASP A 64 -6.12 10.06 1.65
C ASP A 64 -6.62 9.32 0.42
N THR A 65 -6.59 9.97 -0.72
CA THR A 65 -6.95 9.37 -2.00
C THR A 65 -5.68 9.01 -2.75
N VAL A 66 -5.63 7.79 -3.24
CA VAL A 66 -4.48 7.26 -3.96
C VAL A 66 -4.89 6.78 -5.34
N SER A 67 -3.90 6.64 -6.21
CA SER A 67 -4.06 5.98 -7.49
C SER A 67 -3.35 4.64 -7.43
N LEU A 68 -3.94 3.61 -8.04
CA LEU A 68 -3.31 2.30 -8.15
C LEU A 68 -2.84 2.12 -9.59
N ILE A 69 -1.58 1.78 -9.76
CA ILE A 69 -1.01 1.51 -11.07
C ILE A 69 -0.55 0.06 -11.08
N GLU A 70 -1.14 -0.72 -11.97
CA GLU A 70 -0.76 -2.12 -12.10
C GLU A 70 0.63 -2.22 -12.70
N ILE A 71 1.46 -3.07 -12.11
CA ILE A 71 2.83 -3.31 -12.56
C ILE A 71 3.05 -4.81 -12.62
N ASP A 72 4.11 -5.22 -13.32
CA ASP A 72 4.44 -6.63 -13.38
C ASP A 72 5.33 -7.01 -12.19
N LYS A 73 5.57 -8.30 -12.05
CA LYS A 73 6.37 -8.83 -10.95
C LYS A 73 7.78 -8.28 -10.96
N TYR A 74 8.35 -8.11 -12.14
CA TYR A 74 9.70 -7.60 -12.26
C TYR A 74 9.80 -6.18 -11.71
N GLU A 75 8.91 -5.31 -12.12
CA GLU A 75 8.88 -3.93 -11.63
C GLU A 75 8.61 -3.90 -10.13
N TYR A 76 7.69 -4.74 -9.66
CA TYR A 76 7.38 -4.83 -8.24
C TYR A 76 8.64 -5.15 -7.44
N GLU A 77 9.41 -6.15 -7.88
CA GLU A 77 10.63 -6.53 -7.19
C GLU A 77 11.72 -5.47 -7.26
N GLN A 78 11.78 -4.73 -8.36
CA GLN A 78 12.73 -3.62 -8.49
C GLN A 78 12.40 -2.47 -7.56
N LEU A 79 11.13 -2.18 -7.36
CA LEU A 79 10.69 -1.05 -6.54
C LEU A 79 10.63 -1.38 -5.05
N LYS A 80 10.46 -2.64 -4.72
CA LYS A 80 10.25 -3.06 -3.33
C LYS A 80 11.34 -2.58 -2.37
N PRO A 81 12.63 -2.69 -2.68
CA PRO A 81 13.66 -2.20 -1.76
C PRO A 81 13.66 -0.70 -1.56
N LEU A 82 13.07 0.06 -2.50
CA LEU A 82 13.13 1.52 -2.47
C LEU A 82 11.91 2.15 -1.81
N GLY A 83 10.74 1.52 -1.97
CA GLY A 83 9.51 2.18 -1.65
C GLY A 83 8.93 1.87 -0.29
N MET A 84 9.25 0.73 0.27
CA MET A 84 8.48 0.20 1.38
C MET A 84 9.24 0.08 2.69
N LYS A 85 10.52 0.35 2.68
CA LYS A 85 11.34 0.10 3.85
C LYS A 85 11.25 1.26 4.84
N THR A 86 11.04 0.92 6.09
CA THR A 86 11.27 1.86 7.17
C THR A 86 12.79 2.02 7.33
N PRO A 87 13.25 3.07 7.98
CA PRO A 87 14.69 3.19 8.24
C PRO A 87 15.28 1.99 8.94
N GLU A 88 14.55 1.38 9.85
CA GLU A 88 15.02 0.19 10.55
C GLU A 88 15.18 -0.99 9.60
N GLU A 89 14.22 -1.20 8.72
CA GLU A 89 14.31 -2.28 7.74
C GLU A 89 15.45 -2.06 6.76
N ILE A 90 15.68 -0.83 6.38
CA ILE A 90 16.80 -0.50 5.51
C ILE A 90 18.11 -0.81 6.20
N ILE A 91 18.25 -0.42 7.44
CA ILE A 91 19.45 -0.69 8.20
C ILE A 91 19.66 -2.19 8.35
N ASP A 92 18.62 -2.92 8.68
CA ASP A 92 18.71 -4.36 8.80
C ASP A 92 19.12 -5.01 7.49
N ALA A 93 18.56 -4.57 6.39
CA ALA A 93 18.89 -5.12 5.10
C ALA A 93 20.36 -4.87 4.74
N TYR A 94 20.85 -3.68 5.01
CA TYR A 94 22.25 -3.38 4.76
C TYR A 94 23.17 -4.09 5.73
N THR A 95 22.77 -4.16 6.97
CA THR A 95 23.53 -4.87 7.98
C THR A 95 23.67 -6.33 7.60
N LEU A 96 22.58 -6.94 7.20
CA LEU A 96 22.61 -8.32 6.78
C LEU A 96 23.43 -8.52 5.53
N SER A 97 23.36 -7.62 4.59
CA SER A 97 24.13 -7.77 3.37
C SER A 97 25.60 -7.39 3.57
N LEU A 98 25.89 -6.52 4.49
CA LEU A 98 27.27 -6.08 4.74
C LEU A 98 27.94 -6.86 5.85
N LEU A 99 27.17 -7.29 6.82
CA LEU A 99 27.69 -8.00 7.98
C LEU A 99 27.52 -9.48 7.85
N ASN A 100 26.52 -9.83 7.20
CA ASN A 100 26.33 -11.20 6.92
C ASN A 100 26.88 -11.50 5.60
N GLY A 101 26.94 -10.73 5.35
CA GLY A 101 27.17 -10.36 4.42
C GLY A 101 27.48 -9.38 4.85
N GLY A 102 27.10 -9.54 5.35
CA GLY A 102 27.12 -8.74 5.57
C GLY A 102 26.94 -8.51 5.77
N VAL A 103 27.20 -8.67 5.60
CA VAL A 103 27.00 -7.90 5.94
C VAL A 103 26.61 -7.62 6.29
N LEU A 104 26.56 -8.01 6.35
CA LEU A 104 26.19 -7.40 6.69
C LEU A 104 26.29 -7.13 6.78
#